data_87177ec124fca40b9d2fc11bfa27d78b
#
_entry.id   87177ec124fca40b9d2fc11bfa27d78b
#
_cell.length_a   1.000
_cell.length_b   1.000
_cell.length_c   1.000
_cell.angle_alpha   90.00
_cell.angle_beta   90.00
_cell.angle_gamma   90.00
#
_symmetry.space_group_name_H-M   'P 1'
#
loop_
_entity.id
_entity.type
_entity.pdbx_description
1 polymer ?
#
loop_
_entity_poly.entity_id
_entity_poly.type
_entity_poly.pdbx_seq_one_letter_code
_entity_poly.pdbx_strand_id
1 'polypeptide(L)'
;VQRNVAAFGGDPKQVTLMGESAGGISVMHWLTSKEAQNLFQRAIVLSGGGRNYLLDMKKLKETTPTQPSAELSGIQFAESVGIKGTGADALAALRVLPAEKVVGELNMTNLVKRPPTYAGGPIHDGKMIAATPGEILKRGDASTMPIIIGSTTNDLPATLPPLNNPFSYFGDDATKAQALYNPNSTLKPLELLFMIGADMSMHEPARFVAKQVT
;
A
#
# COMPACT_ATOMS: atom_id res chain seq x y z
N VAL A 1 -0.65 -12.29 -18.82
CA VAL A 1 -0.27 -13.66 -18.43
C VAL A 1 -1.26 -14.64 -19.06
N GLN A 2 -2.54 -14.66 -18.67
CA GLN A 2 -3.52 -15.68 -19.09
C GLN A 2 -3.59 -15.91 -20.61
N ARG A 3 -3.53 -14.86 -21.44
CA ARG A 3 -3.60 -14.98 -22.90
C ARG A 3 -2.36 -15.61 -23.53
N ASN A 4 -1.21 -15.53 -22.88
CA ASN A 4 0.07 -15.85 -23.50
C ASN A 4 0.84 -16.97 -22.78
N VAL A 5 0.50 -17.30 -21.52
CA VAL A 5 1.32 -18.19 -20.69
C VAL A 5 1.42 -19.62 -21.25
N ALA A 6 0.40 -20.08 -21.96
CA ALA A 6 0.40 -21.41 -22.60
C ALA A 6 1.52 -21.55 -23.64
N ALA A 7 1.87 -20.47 -24.35
CA ALA A 7 2.99 -20.47 -25.31
C ALA A 7 4.37 -20.65 -24.64
N PHE A 8 4.44 -20.47 -23.32
CA PHE A 8 5.62 -20.67 -22.49
C PHE A 8 5.54 -21.94 -21.62
N GLY A 9 4.57 -22.83 -21.90
CA GLY A 9 4.38 -24.07 -21.15
C GLY A 9 3.63 -23.92 -19.82
N GLY A 10 3.06 -22.76 -19.54
CA GLY A 10 2.28 -22.50 -18.33
C GLY A 10 0.78 -22.77 -18.51
N ASP A 11 0.08 -22.92 -17.38
CA ASP A 11 -1.37 -23.09 -17.35
C ASP A 11 -2.05 -21.75 -16.98
N PRO A 12 -2.90 -21.17 -17.85
CA PRO A 12 -3.62 -19.94 -17.57
C PRO A 12 -4.62 -20.05 -16.41
N LYS A 13 -4.97 -21.26 -15.99
CA LYS A 13 -5.84 -21.55 -14.84
C LYS A 13 -5.07 -21.78 -13.54
N GLN A 14 -3.75 -21.66 -13.56
CA GLN A 14 -2.85 -21.88 -12.41
C GLN A 14 -1.95 -20.67 -12.19
N VAL A 15 -2.50 -19.47 -12.25
CA VAL A 15 -1.76 -18.21 -12.04
C VAL A 15 -1.65 -17.92 -10.55
N THR A 16 -0.43 -17.73 -10.07
CA THR A 16 -0.14 -17.22 -8.72
C THR A 16 0.36 -15.79 -8.84
N LEU A 17 -0.30 -14.86 -8.15
CA LEU A 17 0.13 -13.46 -8.07
C LEU A 17 1.02 -13.29 -6.85
N MET A 18 2.20 -12.71 -7.01
CA MET A 18 3.16 -12.50 -5.93
C MET A 18 3.67 -11.07 -5.92
N GLY A 19 3.87 -10.53 -4.73
CA GLY A 19 4.48 -9.22 -4.56
C GLY A 19 5.11 -9.02 -3.19
N GLU A 20 6.19 -8.24 -3.17
CA GLU A 20 6.89 -7.82 -1.98
C GLU A 20 6.77 -6.30 -1.79
N SER A 21 6.68 -5.82 -0.54
CA SER A 21 6.59 -4.40 -0.18
C SER A 21 5.45 -3.71 -0.96
N ALA A 22 5.73 -2.70 -1.78
CA ALA A 22 4.74 -2.05 -2.65
C ALA A 22 4.04 -3.05 -3.60
N GLY A 23 4.74 -4.10 -4.06
CA GLY A 23 4.15 -5.20 -4.81
C GLY A 23 3.18 -6.02 -3.97
N GLY A 24 3.47 -6.25 -2.69
CA GLY A 24 2.58 -6.88 -1.73
C GLY A 24 1.30 -6.05 -1.50
N ILE A 25 1.43 -4.73 -1.36
CA ILE A 25 0.30 -3.79 -1.31
C ILE A 25 -0.55 -3.92 -2.58
N SER A 26 0.08 -3.99 -3.75
CA SER A 26 -0.61 -4.17 -5.02
C SER A 26 -1.39 -5.49 -5.06
N VAL A 27 -0.80 -6.59 -4.60
CA VAL A 27 -1.50 -7.88 -4.48
C VAL A 27 -2.72 -7.79 -3.58
N MET A 28 -2.63 -7.06 -2.46
CA MET A 28 -3.77 -6.83 -1.57
C MET A 28 -4.92 -6.09 -2.26
N HIS A 29 -4.62 -5.07 -3.07
CA HIS A 29 -5.64 -4.38 -3.87
C HIS A 29 -6.27 -5.30 -4.93
N TRP A 30 -5.49 -6.19 -5.56
CA TRP A 30 -6.01 -7.17 -6.50
C TRP A 30 -6.91 -8.21 -5.82
N LEU A 31 -6.56 -8.69 -4.62
CA LEU A 31 -7.37 -9.61 -3.82
C LEU A 31 -8.73 -9.01 -3.45
N THR A 32 -8.78 -7.70 -3.25
CA THR A 32 -9.97 -6.97 -2.81
C THR A 32 -10.72 -6.27 -3.96
N SER A 33 -10.25 -6.40 -5.21
CA SER A 33 -10.87 -5.82 -6.39
C SER A 33 -11.84 -6.81 -7.06
N LYS A 34 -13.09 -6.40 -7.26
CA LYS A 34 -14.07 -7.18 -8.03
C LYS A 34 -13.67 -7.35 -9.49
N GLU A 35 -12.99 -6.36 -10.06
CA GLU A 35 -12.49 -6.39 -11.45
C GLU A 35 -11.35 -7.42 -11.65
N ALA A 36 -10.70 -7.84 -10.56
CA ALA A 36 -9.61 -8.80 -10.60
C ALA A 36 -10.05 -10.24 -10.32
N GLN A 37 -11.33 -10.46 -10.02
CA GLN A 37 -11.85 -11.80 -9.78
C GLN A 37 -11.56 -12.72 -10.97
N ASN A 38 -11.08 -13.94 -10.68
CA ASN A 38 -10.71 -14.96 -11.67
C ASN A 38 -9.46 -14.66 -12.53
N LEU A 39 -8.75 -13.57 -12.29
CA LEU A 39 -7.49 -13.29 -13.01
C LEU A 39 -6.31 -14.13 -12.49
N PHE A 40 -6.38 -14.59 -11.26
CA PHE A 40 -5.39 -15.46 -10.62
C PHE A 40 -6.06 -16.38 -9.60
N GLN A 41 -5.42 -17.46 -9.22
CA GLN A 41 -5.97 -18.52 -8.38
C GLN A 41 -5.28 -18.64 -7.02
N ARG A 42 -4.13 -18.00 -6.85
CA ARG A 42 -3.37 -17.98 -5.59
C ARG A 42 -2.67 -16.65 -5.43
N ALA A 43 -2.39 -16.27 -4.20
CA ALA A 43 -1.65 -15.04 -3.91
C ALA A 43 -0.52 -15.28 -2.90
N ILE A 44 0.57 -14.52 -3.06
CA ILE A 44 1.68 -14.45 -2.11
C ILE A 44 1.95 -12.98 -1.82
N VAL A 45 1.81 -12.59 -0.55
CA VAL A 45 2.00 -11.22 -0.07
C VAL A 45 3.17 -11.22 0.91
N LEU A 46 4.25 -10.59 0.52
CA LEU A 46 5.46 -10.47 1.34
C LEU A 46 5.63 -9.03 1.79
N SER A 47 5.58 -8.79 3.10
CA SER A 47 5.74 -7.46 3.72
C SER A 47 4.84 -6.38 3.08
N GLY A 48 3.61 -6.75 2.72
CA GLY A 48 2.65 -5.89 2.02
C GLY A 48 1.61 -5.25 2.95
N GLY A 49 1.72 -5.41 4.27
CA GLY A 49 0.69 -4.97 5.21
C GLY A 49 -0.62 -5.72 4.99
N GLY A 50 -1.71 -5.01 4.75
CA GLY A 50 -2.99 -5.61 4.39
C GLY A 50 -4.21 -5.03 5.08
N ARG A 51 -4.06 -4.44 6.26
CA ARG A 51 -5.16 -3.81 7.01
C ARG A 51 -5.09 -2.30 6.99
N ASN A 52 -3.91 -1.78 7.26
CA ASN A 52 -3.64 -0.35 7.31
C ASN A 52 -2.92 0.09 6.04
N TYR A 53 -3.09 1.35 5.68
CA TYR A 53 -2.32 1.92 4.58
C TYR A 53 -0.85 2.05 4.98
N LEU A 54 0.01 1.46 4.17
CA LEU A 54 1.43 1.78 4.20
C LEU A 54 1.72 3.05 3.39
N LEU A 55 0.86 3.36 2.43
CA LEU A 55 0.92 4.54 1.58
C LEU A 55 -0.45 5.22 1.56
N ASP A 56 -0.48 6.53 1.68
CA ASP A 56 -1.71 7.30 1.57
C ASP A 56 -2.37 7.10 0.21
N MET A 57 -3.63 6.71 0.24
CA MET A 57 -4.42 6.50 -0.97
C MET A 57 -5.17 7.77 -1.35
N LYS A 58 -4.92 8.26 -2.56
CA LYS A 58 -5.63 9.40 -3.12
C LYS A 58 -6.97 8.98 -3.68
N LYS A 59 -7.99 9.81 -3.49
CA LYS A 59 -9.21 9.69 -4.29
C LYS A 59 -8.97 10.23 -5.70
N LEU A 60 -9.60 9.63 -6.70
CA LEU A 60 -9.40 10.05 -8.09
C LEU A 60 -9.76 11.53 -8.30
N LYS A 61 -10.95 11.94 -7.85
CA LYS A 61 -11.51 13.30 -8.11
C LYS A 61 -11.67 14.16 -6.87
N GLU A 62 -11.78 13.58 -5.70
CA GLU A 62 -12.09 14.29 -4.46
C GLU A 62 -10.82 14.72 -3.73
N THR A 63 -10.65 16.01 -3.56
CA THR A 63 -9.60 16.60 -2.71
C THR A 63 -10.07 16.63 -1.26
N THR A 64 -9.22 16.17 -0.34
CA THR A 64 -9.44 16.27 1.10
C THR A 64 -8.65 17.43 1.70
N PRO A 65 -8.91 17.85 2.95
CA PRO A 65 -8.11 18.90 3.60
C PRO A 65 -6.61 18.59 3.69
N THR A 66 -6.24 17.31 3.69
CA THR A 66 -4.86 16.85 3.88
C THR A 66 -4.19 16.36 2.60
N GLN A 67 -4.98 16.16 1.51
CA GLN A 67 -4.44 15.54 0.30
C GLN A 67 -5.21 15.94 -0.95
N PRO A 68 -4.51 16.43 -2.01
CA PRO A 68 -5.13 16.71 -3.29
C PRO A 68 -5.62 15.41 -3.96
N SER A 69 -6.63 15.51 -4.80
CA SER A 69 -7.07 14.40 -5.64
C SER A 69 -5.95 13.95 -6.61
N ALA A 70 -6.07 12.76 -7.15
CA ALA A 70 -5.11 12.28 -8.15
C ALA A 70 -5.17 13.13 -9.43
N GLU A 71 -6.37 13.52 -9.87
CA GLU A 71 -6.54 14.43 -11.02
C GLU A 71 -5.87 15.79 -10.77
N LEU A 72 -6.11 16.40 -9.60
CA LEU A 72 -5.49 17.69 -9.26
C LEU A 72 -3.95 17.55 -9.17
N SER A 73 -3.44 16.45 -8.60
CA SER A 73 -2.00 16.20 -8.56
C SER A 73 -1.38 16.07 -9.96
N GLY A 74 -2.10 15.45 -10.90
CA GLY A 74 -1.68 15.35 -12.30
C GLY A 74 -1.66 16.71 -13.00
N ILE A 75 -2.66 17.56 -12.76
CA ILE A 75 -2.72 18.92 -13.30
C ILE A 75 -1.57 19.76 -12.76
N GLN A 76 -1.33 19.74 -11.45
CA GLN A 76 -0.23 20.46 -10.81
C GLN A 76 1.14 20.01 -11.35
N PHE A 77 1.32 18.71 -11.59
CA PHE A 77 2.53 18.22 -12.25
C PHE A 77 2.66 18.80 -13.68
N ALA A 78 1.62 18.75 -14.49
CA ALA A 78 1.63 19.30 -15.85
C ALA A 78 2.01 20.78 -15.85
N GLU A 79 1.41 21.58 -14.97
CA GLU A 79 1.73 23.00 -14.81
C GLU A 79 3.17 23.24 -14.39
N SER A 80 3.71 22.40 -13.49
CA SER A 80 5.10 22.50 -13.02
C SER A 80 6.14 22.29 -14.12
N VAL A 81 5.78 21.59 -15.20
CA VAL A 81 6.63 21.37 -16.38
C VAL A 81 6.22 22.25 -17.57
N GLY A 82 5.38 23.28 -17.34
CA GLY A 82 4.98 24.29 -18.32
C GLY A 82 3.82 23.90 -19.23
N ILE A 83 3.15 22.78 -18.96
CA ILE A 83 1.99 22.30 -19.74
C ILE A 83 0.71 22.81 -19.09
N LYS A 84 -0.12 23.51 -19.85
CA LYS A 84 -1.39 24.09 -19.40
C LYS A 84 -2.58 23.34 -20.00
N GLY A 85 -3.69 23.35 -19.24
CA GLY A 85 -4.94 22.72 -19.68
C GLY A 85 -5.02 21.23 -19.30
N THR A 86 -6.18 20.62 -19.63
CA THR A 86 -6.52 19.23 -19.25
C THR A 86 -7.03 18.43 -20.44
N GLY A 87 -6.93 18.98 -21.66
CA GLY A 87 -7.42 18.37 -22.89
C GLY A 87 -6.41 17.44 -23.57
N ALA A 88 -6.76 17.03 -24.79
CA ALA A 88 -5.95 16.15 -25.60
C ALA A 88 -4.54 16.72 -25.90
N ASP A 89 -4.43 18.02 -26.10
CA ASP A 89 -3.15 18.68 -26.38
C ASP A 89 -2.21 18.62 -25.17
N ALA A 90 -2.74 18.83 -23.95
CA ALA A 90 -1.96 18.69 -22.73
C ALA A 90 -1.48 17.22 -22.53
N LEU A 91 -2.35 16.24 -22.82
CA LEU A 91 -1.98 14.83 -22.76
C LEU A 91 -0.91 14.50 -23.81
N ALA A 92 -1.02 15.02 -25.03
CA ALA A 92 -0.01 14.82 -26.07
C ALA A 92 1.33 15.42 -25.64
N ALA A 93 1.33 16.64 -25.08
CA ALA A 93 2.53 17.27 -24.56
C ALA A 93 3.18 16.47 -23.41
N LEU A 94 2.39 15.95 -22.47
CA LEU A 94 2.86 15.09 -21.39
C LEU A 94 3.51 13.81 -21.92
N ARG A 95 2.97 13.20 -22.97
CA ARG A 95 3.50 11.95 -23.56
C ARG A 95 4.86 12.09 -24.23
N VAL A 96 5.20 13.28 -24.67
CA VAL A 96 6.50 13.56 -25.33
C VAL A 96 7.52 14.17 -24.38
N LEU A 97 7.19 14.34 -23.10
CA LEU A 97 8.16 14.81 -22.11
C LEU A 97 9.33 13.81 -22.00
N PRO A 98 10.55 14.29 -21.89
CA PRO A 98 11.69 13.45 -21.52
C PRO A 98 11.45 12.75 -20.16
N ALA A 99 11.88 11.49 -20.04
CA ALA A 99 11.69 10.71 -18.81
C ALA A 99 12.26 11.43 -17.58
N GLU A 100 13.38 12.12 -17.73
CA GLU A 100 14.04 12.90 -16.68
C GLU A 100 13.15 14.02 -16.14
N LYS A 101 12.32 14.63 -17.00
CA LYS A 101 11.35 15.65 -16.58
C LYS A 101 10.19 15.02 -15.81
N VAL A 102 9.77 13.81 -16.18
CA VAL A 102 8.69 13.08 -15.49
C VAL A 102 9.18 12.59 -14.15
N VAL A 103 10.34 11.94 -14.09
CA VAL A 103 10.89 11.37 -12.84
C VAL A 103 11.38 12.49 -11.92
N GLY A 104 12.06 13.51 -12.46
CA GLY A 104 12.65 14.58 -11.67
C GLY A 104 13.59 14.02 -10.59
N GLU A 105 13.39 14.44 -9.35
CA GLU A 105 14.15 13.96 -8.19
C GLU A 105 13.44 12.86 -7.41
N LEU A 106 12.41 12.22 -7.97
CA LEU A 106 11.69 11.16 -7.29
C LEU A 106 12.59 9.93 -7.09
N ASN A 107 12.79 9.57 -5.83
CA ASN A 107 13.47 8.35 -5.40
C ASN A 107 12.99 7.96 -4.00
N MET A 108 13.36 6.78 -3.52
CA MET A 108 12.90 6.25 -2.22
C MET A 108 13.19 7.19 -1.05
N THR A 109 14.29 7.92 -1.06
CA THR A 109 14.64 8.83 0.05
C THR A 109 13.86 10.14 -0.02
N ASN A 110 13.40 10.56 -1.18
CA ASN A 110 12.64 11.79 -1.38
C ASN A 110 11.13 11.59 -1.29
N LEU A 111 10.63 10.39 -1.55
CA LEU A 111 9.19 10.06 -1.40
C LEU A 111 8.67 10.35 0.02
N VAL A 112 9.51 10.16 1.03
CA VAL A 112 9.14 10.40 2.44
C VAL A 112 9.24 11.88 2.83
N LYS A 113 10.04 12.67 2.13
CA LYS A 113 10.36 14.06 2.50
C LYS A 113 9.51 15.12 1.79
N ARG A 114 8.83 14.77 0.72
CA ARG A 114 8.03 15.69 -0.09
C ARG A 114 6.57 15.31 -0.06
N PRO A 115 5.66 16.32 -0.08
CA PRO A 115 4.26 16.00 -0.34
C PRO A 115 4.18 15.20 -1.63
N PRO A 116 3.39 14.14 -1.67
CA PRO A 116 3.26 13.32 -2.85
C PRO A 116 2.73 14.18 -4.00
N THR A 117 3.50 14.23 -5.07
CA THR A 117 3.10 14.87 -6.33
C THR A 117 2.13 13.96 -7.09
N TYR A 118 2.28 13.77 -8.39
CA TYR A 118 1.52 12.77 -9.16
C TYR A 118 1.84 11.34 -8.74
N ALA A 119 3.06 11.08 -8.28
CA ALA A 119 3.48 9.79 -7.75
C ALA A 119 3.05 9.63 -6.28
N GLY A 120 2.76 8.45 -5.88
CA GLY A 120 2.38 8.08 -4.52
C GLY A 120 1.19 7.15 -4.53
N GLY A 121 1.19 6.12 -3.75
CA GLY A 121 0.13 5.21 -3.41
C GLY A 121 -0.93 4.80 -4.45
N PRO A 122 -1.76 3.87 -4.09
CA PRO A 122 -2.90 3.49 -4.91
C PRO A 122 -3.93 4.62 -5.04
N ILE A 123 -4.69 4.62 -6.12
CA ILE A 123 -5.74 5.62 -6.37
C ILE A 123 -7.11 4.95 -6.16
N HIS A 124 -7.91 5.50 -5.26
CA HIS A 124 -9.30 5.12 -5.08
C HIS A 124 -10.14 5.70 -6.23
N ASP A 125 -10.34 4.88 -7.25
CA ASP A 125 -11.08 5.25 -8.47
C ASP A 125 -12.56 4.87 -8.43
N GLY A 126 -12.99 4.19 -7.36
CA GLY A 126 -14.36 3.72 -7.18
C GLY A 126 -14.74 2.50 -8.03
N LYS A 127 -13.81 1.98 -8.83
CA LYS A 127 -14.02 0.85 -9.74
C LYS A 127 -13.04 -0.29 -9.44
N MET A 128 -11.78 -0.11 -9.82
CA MET A 128 -10.73 -1.10 -9.56
C MET A 128 -10.39 -1.13 -8.06
N ILE A 129 -10.28 0.01 -7.45
CA ILE A 129 -10.05 0.21 -6.02
C ILE A 129 -11.25 0.98 -5.47
N ALA A 130 -12.25 0.26 -4.97
CA ALA A 130 -13.52 0.81 -4.49
C ALA A 130 -13.49 1.20 -3.00
N ALA A 131 -12.60 0.60 -2.22
CA ALA A 131 -12.39 0.87 -0.81
C ALA A 131 -11.02 0.35 -0.37
N THR A 132 -10.69 0.52 0.90
CA THR A 132 -9.47 -0.04 1.47
C THR A 132 -9.51 -1.56 1.51
N PRO A 133 -8.39 -2.26 1.38
CA PRO A 133 -8.36 -3.70 1.57
C PRO A 133 -8.96 -4.13 2.92
N GLY A 134 -8.64 -3.40 3.99
CA GLY A 134 -9.17 -3.68 5.33
C GLY A 134 -10.70 -3.56 5.42
N GLU A 135 -11.31 -2.58 4.75
CA GLU A 135 -12.77 -2.44 4.71
C GLU A 135 -13.44 -3.57 3.93
N ILE A 136 -12.88 -3.91 2.75
CA ILE A 136 -13.41 -4.97 1.89
C ILE A 136 -13.32 -6.33 2.59
N LEU A 137 -12.17 -6.62 3.21
CA LEU A 137 -11.95 -7.84 3.99
C LEU A 137 -12.94 -7.96 5.17
N LYS A 138 -13.16 -6.87 5.92
CA LYS A 138 -14.14 -6.87 7.03
C LYS A 138 -15.58 -7.13 6.58
N ARG A 139 -15.92 -6.75 5.35
CA ARG A 139 -17.26 -7.03 4.77
C ARG A 139 -17.39 -8.46 4.25
N GLY A 140 -16.28 -9.21 4.12
CA GLY A 140 -16.26 -10.52 3.47
C GLY A 140 -16.38 -10.44 1.95
N ASP A 141 -16.09 -9.29 1.34
CA ASP A 141 -16.22 -9.05 -0.11
C ASP A 141 -14.93 -9.37 -0.89
N ALA A 142 -13.87 -9.81 -0.20
CA ALA A 142 -12.60 -10.16 -0.82
C ALA A 142 -12.68 -11.52 -1.54
N SER A 143 -11.84 -11.71 -2.55
CA SER A 143 -11.69 -13.01 -3.21
C SER A 143 -11.13 -14.04 -2.24
N THR A 144 -11.80 -15.20 -2.15
CA THR A 144 -11.33 -16.34 -1.37
C THR A 144 -10.45 -17.23 -2.23
N MET A 145 -9.20 -17.44 -1.82
CA MET A 145 -8.23 -18.28 -2.52
C MET A 145 -7.08 -18.64 -1.58
N PRO A 146 -6.29 -19.69 -1.89
CA PRO A 146 -5.08 -19.98 -1.13
C PRO A 146 -4.14 -18.77 -1.14
N ILE A 147 -3.70 -18.35 0.05
CA ILE A 147 -2.80 -17.22 0.26
C ILE A 147 -1.61 -17.61 1.13
N ILE A 148 -0.44 -17.14 0.77
CA ILE A 148 0.72 -17.05 1.66
C ILE A 148 0.91 -15.57 1.98
N ILE A 149 0.89 -15.21 3.26
CA ILE A 149 1.11 -13.85 3.70
C ILE A 149 2.07 -13.84 4.89
N GLY A 150 3.04 -12.95 4.86
CA GLY A 150 4.04 -12.84 5.90
C GLY A 150 4.94 -11.62 5.76
N SER A 151 5.84 -11.51 6.71
CA SER A 151 6.81 -10.43 6.81
C SER A 151 8.06 -10.91 7.55
N THR A 152 9.13 -10.13 7.51
CA THR A 152 10.34 -10.44 8.27
C THR A 152 10.17 -10.08 9.75
N THR A 153 10.97 -10.68 10.63
CA THR A 153 10.92 -10.43 12.08
C THR A 153 11.18 -8.95 12.43
N ASN A 154 12.10 -8.32 11.72
CA ASN A 154 12.44 -6.90 11.87
C ASN A 154 12.09 -6.16 10.57
N ASP A 155 10.81 -6.14 10.26
CA ASP A 155 10.34 -5.48 9.06
C ASP A 155 10.35 -3.96 9.20
N LEU A 156 10.39 -3.26 8.06
CA LEU A 156 10.41 -1.81 8.05
C LEU A 156 9.05 -1.27 8.53
N PRO A 157 9.00 -0.51 9.64
CA PRO A 157 7.75 0.07 10.08
C PRO A 157 7.33 1.21 9.15
N ALA A 158 6.15 1.12 8.57
CA ALA A 158 5.57 2.22 7.80
C ALA A 158 4.96 3.30 8.71
N THR A 159 4.59 2.92 9.93
CA THR A 159 4.09 3.82 10.97
C THR A 159 4.89 3.59 12.24
N LEU A 160 5.35 4.66 12.85
CA LEU A 160 6.04 4.62 14.13
C LEU A 160 5.16 5.20 15.24
N PRO A 161 5.11 4.56 16.41
CA PRO A 161 4.49 5.16 17.59
C PRO A 161 5.30 6.37 18.06
N PRO A 162 4.76 7.22 18.98
CA PRO A 162 5.49 8.36 19.51
C PRO A 162 6.81 7.97 20.19
N LEU A 163 7.91 8.62 19.81
CA LEU A 163 9.27 8.30 20.28
C LEU A 163 9.43 8.41 21.81
N ASN A 164 8.80 9.39 22.41
CA ASN A 164 8.90 9.66 23.85
C ASN A 164 8.02 8.73 24.71
N ASN A 165 6.99 8.14 24.13
CA ASN A 165 6.13 7.16 24.79
C ASN A 165 5.51 6.20 23.76
N PRO A 166 6.22 5.14 23.34
CA PRO A 166 5.72 4.20 22.34
C PRO A 166 4.42 3.50 22.74
N PHE A 167 4.19 3.31 24.04
CA PHE A 167 3.01 2.62 24.54
C PHE A 167 1.76 3.50 24.57
N SER A 168 1.88 4.83 24.46
CA SER A 168 0.72 5.73 24.39
C SER A 168 -0.20 5.44 23.20
N TYR A 169 0.32 4.81 22.15
CA TYR A 169 -0.47 4.34 21.02
C TYR A 169 -1.59 3.35 21.40
N PHE A 170 -1.40 2.59 22.47
CA PHE A 170 -2.34 1.57 22.93
C PHE A 170 -3.42 2.11 23.88
N GLY A 171 -3.43 3.44 24.18
CA GLY A 171 -4.44 4.04 25.04
C GLY A 171 -4.52 3.35 26.42
N ASP A 172 -5.71 2.88 26.80
CA ASP A 172 -5.96 2.23 28.09
C ASP A 172 -5.21 0.88 28.23
N ASP A 173 -4.80 0.26 27.14
CA ASP A 173 -4.01 -0.98 27.15
C ASP A 173 -2.48 -0.73 27.20
N ALA A 174 -2.02 0.50 27.38
CA ALA A 174 -0.59 0.85 27.42
C ALA A 174 0.23 0.00 28.40
N THR A 175 -0.30 -0.24 29.60
CA THR A 175 0.36 -1.08 30.63
C THR A 175 0.48 -2.54 30.20
N LYS A 176 -0.55 -3.08 29.56
CA LYS A 176 -0.51 -4.45 29.03
C LYS A 176 0.48 -4.55 27.87
N ALA A 177 0.48 -3.56 26.97
CA ALA A 177 1.43 -3.49 25.88
C ALA A 177 2.87 -3.44 26.40
N GLN A 178 3.15 -2.62 27.41
CA GLN A 178 4.48 -2.57 28.03
C GLN A 178 4.90 -3.92 28.62
N ALA A 179 4.00 -4.62 29.31
CA ALA A 179 4.27 -5.94 29.86
C ALA A 179 4.53 -7.00 28.79
N LEU A 180 3.95 -6.87 27.60
CA LEU A 180 4.16 -7.79 26.48
C LEU A 180 5.44 -7.48 25.70
N TYR A 181 5.66 -6.21 25.35
CA TYR A 181 6.79 -5.82 24.51
C TYR A 181 8.10 -5.67 25.28
N ASN A 182 8.03 -5.28 26.55
CA ASN A 182 9.22 -4.98 27.35
C ASN A 182 9.02 -5.34 28.83
N PRO A 183 8.76 -6.65 29.12
CA PRO A 183 8.43 -7.12 30.49
C PRO A 183 9.51 -6.79 31.50
N ASN A 184 10.78 -6.81 31.09
CA ASN A 184 11.93 -6.58 31.96
C ASN A 184 12.47 -5.15 31.89
N SER A 185 11.82 -4.26 31.13
CA SER A 185 12.25 -2.87 30.91
C SER A 185 13.71 -2.75 30.39
N THR A 186 14.15 -3.72 29.58
CA THR A 186 15.53 -3.81 29.07
C THR A 186 15.72 -3.26 27.67
N LEU A 187 14.62 -3.18 26.88
CA LEU A 187 14.67 -2.70 25.50
C LEU A 187 14.80 -1.17 25.45
N LYS A 188 15.61 -0.70 24.53
CA LYS A 188 15.79 0.72 24.30
C LYS A 188 14.57 1.30 23.56
N PRO A 189 14.29 2.61 23.71
CA PRO A 189 13.13 3.25 23.06
C PRO A 189 13.09 3.02 21.55
N LEU A 190 14.23 3.05 20.86
CA LEU A 190 14.30 2.84 19.42
C LEU A 190 13.97 1.40 19.01
N GLU A 191 14.41 0.42 19.79
CA GLU A 191 14.10 -1.01 19.55
C GLU A 191 12.58 -1.24 19.72
N LEU A 192 11.97 -0.66 20.75
CA LEU A 192 10.52 -0.71 20.96
C LEU A 192 9.74 -0.06 19.82
N LEU A 193 10.22 1.09 19.34
CA LEU A 193 9.60 1.78 18.21
C LEU A 193 9.54 0.89 16.97
N PHE A 194 10.65 0.24 16.62
CA PHE A 194 10.71 -0.63 15.46
C PHE A 194 9.85 -1.88 15.65
N MET A 195 9.88 -2.51 16.82
CA MET A 195 9.05 -3.70 17.11
C MET A 195 7.55 -3.35 17.01
N ILE A 196 7.10 -2.34 17.72
CA ILE A 196 5.70 -1.92 17.69
C ILE A 196 5.30 -1.47 16.30
N GLY A 197 6.15 -0.70 15.61
CA GLY A 197 5.89 -0.24 14.25
C GLY A 197 5.79 -1.38 13.23
N ALA A 198 6.64 -2.40 13.34
CA ALA A 198 6.56 -3.59 12.50
C ALA A 198 5.28 -4.40 12.77
N ASP A 199 4.90 -4.57 14.03
CA ASP A 199 3.63 -5.21 14.40
C ASP A 199 2.43 -4.46 13.84
N MET A 200 2.40 -3.13 13.99
CA MET A 200 1.31 -2.29 13.49
C MET A 200 1.19 -2.32 11.98
N SER A 201 2.33 -2.35 11.28
CA SER A 201 2.37 -2.18 9.83
C SER A 201 2.30 -3.50 9.06
N MET A 202 2.85 -4.57 9.61
CA MET A 202 3.07 -5.83 8.88
C MET A 202 2.49 -7.06 9.59
N HIS A 203 2.87 -7.33 10.85
CA HIS A 203 2.55 -8.61 11.49
C HIS A 203 1.06 -8.73 11.84
N GLU A 204 0.48 -7.73 12.51
CA GLU A 204 -0.96 -7.72 12.81
C GLU A 204 -1.81 -7.67 11.55
N PRO A 205 -1.51 -6.79 10.56
CA PRO A 205 -2.21 -6.81 9.29
C PRO A 205 -2.18 -8.16 8.57
N ALA A 206 -1.03 -8.85 8.54
CA ALA A 206 -0.92 -10.16 7.93
C ALA A 206 -1.82 -11.21 8.63
N ARG A 207 -1.83 -11.22 9.97
CA ARG A 207 -2.71 -12.09 10.76
C ARG A 207 -4.19 -11.77 10.54
N PHE A 208 -4.52 -10.48 10.44
CA PHE A 208 -5.89 -10.04 10.14
C PHE A 208 -6.32 -10.56 8.77
N VAL A 209 -5.53 -10.37 7.72
CA VAL A 209 -5.84 -10.85 6.37
C VAL A 209 -6.02 -12.37 6.36
N ALA A 210 -5.08 -13.11 6.95
CA ALA A 210 -5.18 -14.57 7.01
C ALA A 210 -6.49 -15.06 7.62
N LYS A 211 -7.00 -14.37 8.66
CA LYS A 211 -8.28 -14.70 9.28
C LYS A 211 -9.51 -14.35 8.45
N GLN A 212 -9.39 -13.42 7.50
CA GLN A 212 -10.53 -12.99 6.68
C GLN A 212 -10.68 -13.79 5.39
N VAL A 213 -9.59 -14.42 4.91
CA VAL A 213 -9.59 -15.15 3.63
C VAL A 213 -9.61 -16.67 3.79
N THR A 214 -9.55 -17.18 5.02
CA THR A 214 -9.77 -18.59 5.39
C THR A 214 -11.20 -18.82 5.80
#